data_1f0d610a18212dd73c5b022c8dcb0445
#
_entry.id   1f0d610a18212dd73c5b022c8dcb0445
#
_cell.length_a   1.000
_cell.length_b   1.000
_cell.length_c   1.000
_cell.angle_alpha   90.00
_cell.angle_beta   90.00
_cell.angle_gamma   90.00
#
_symmetry.space_group_name_H-M   'P 1'
#
loop_
_entity.id
_entity.type
_entity.pdbx_description
1 polymer ?
#
loop_
_entity_poly.entity_id
_entity_poly.type
_entity_poly.pdbx_seq_one_letter_code
_entity_poly.pdbx_strand_id
1 'polypeptide(L)'
;MRGGSRVPFIRTLAVAASVLMVSLIVPGAVANASGGHPPRHGCECATPSIDRLQQWLASGEGTTVPATGSLLVRERGGYAAKVTFLNAEWHVVVVWLGNQFEAQADLSKSAGFWMTYSATDDLYVQLRPASHWSGGDKWLTKVPSTGGKLVKKFFSFAPDAWTTLPELGKPAYSFASALVEARGLVFVGKTPNKLDFRGLAIDRYQPPCL
;
A
#
# COMPACT_ATOMS: atom_id res chain seq x y z
N MET A 1 -0.41 -8.92 -60.83
CA MET A 1 -1.33 -8.92 -59.68
C MET A 1 -0.53 -8.59 -58.46
N ARG A 2 -0.66 -7.35 -57.94
CA ARG A 2 0.10 -6.87 -56.78
C ARG A 2 -0.82 -6.89 -55.54
N GLY A 3 -0.55 -7.79 -54.61
CA GLY A 3 -1.22 -7.85 -53.29
C GLY A 3 -0.54 -6.95 -52.31
N GLY A 4 -1.21 -5.84 -51.96
CA GLY A 4 -0.76 -4.91 -50.91
C GLY A 4 -1.16 -5.41 -49.53
N SER A 5 -0.18 -5.74 -48.71
CA SER A 5 -0.34 -6.04 -47.27
C SER A 5 -0.56 -4.73 -46.51
N ARG A 6 -1.73 -4.57 -45.90
CA ARG A 6 -2.04 -3.46 -44.97
C ARG A 6 -1.67 -3.89 -43.56
N VAL A 7 -0.66 -3.23 -43.00
CA VAL A 7 -0.29 -3.36 -41.59
C VAL A 7 -1.26 -2.48 -40.78
N PRO A 8 -1.93 -2.99 -39.73
CA PRO A 8 -2.76 -2.16 -38.87
C PRO A 8 -1.88 -1.34 -37.91
N PHE A 9 -2.04 -0.03 -37.96
CA PHE A 9 -1.50 0.94 -36.99
C PHE A 9 -2.14 0.70 -35.62
N ILE A 10 -1.38 0.21 -34.67
CA ILE A 10 -1.78 0.15 -33.26
C ILE A 10 -1.60 1.56 -32.70
N ARG A 11 -2.70 2.24 -32.43
CA ARG A 11 -2.70 3.52 -31.69
C ARG A 11 -2.46 3.23 -30.23
N THR A 12 -1.30 3.61 -29.75
CA THR A 12 -0.98 3.64 -28.32
C THR A 12 -1.78 4.76 -27.67
N LEU A 13 -2.84 4.43 -26.94
CA LEU A 13 -3.56 5.34 -26.09
C LEU A 13 -2.75 5.50 -24.80
N ALA A 14 -2.10 6.66 -24.64
CA ALA A 14 -1.55 7.10 -23.37
C ALA A 14 -2.73 7.54 -22.48
N VAL A 15 -3.10 6.73 -21.51
CA VAL A 15 -4.06 7.10 -20.47
C VAL A 15 -3.31 7.91 -19.43
N ALA A 16 -3.43 9.24 -19.50
CA ALA A 16 -3.04 10.14 -18.43
C ALA A 16 -4.06 10.04 -17.30
N ALA A 17 -3.68 9.39 -16.20
CA ALA A 17 -4.48 9.37 -14.98
C ALA A 17 -4.37 10.73 -14.29
N SER A 18 -5.33 11.60 -14.56
CA SER A 18 -5.51 12.86 -13.83
C SER A 18 -6.12 12.57 -12.46
N VAL A 19 -5.32 12.69 -11.41
CA VAL A 19 -5.79 12.67 -10.03
C VAL A 19 -6.40 14.03 -9.72
N LEU A 20 -7.73 14.13 -9.69
CA LEU A 20 -8.44 15.30 -9.19
C LEU A 20 -8.29 15.37 -7.66
N MET A 21 -7.52 16.34 -7.17
CA MET A 21 -7.51 16.74 -5.76
C MET A 21 -8.80 17.50 -5.45
N VAL A 22 -9.70 16.90 -4.69
CA VAL A 22 -10.83 17.61 -4.07
C VAL A 22 -10.37 18.12 -2.71
N SER A 23 -10.08 19.43 -2.64
CA SER A 23 -9.78 20.12 -1.38
C SER A 23 -11.10 20.44 -0.67
N LEU A 24 -11.42 19.72 0.40
CA LEU A 24 -12.49 20.07 1.33
C LEU A 24 -11.96 21.07 2.35
N ILE A 25 -12.35 22.34 2.19
CA ILE A 25 -12.16 23.38 3.19
C ILE A 25 -13.24 23.24 4.27
N VAL A 26 -12.84 22.90 5.50
CA VAL A 26 -13.74 22.93 6.66
C VAL A 26 -13.49 24.23 7.42
N PRO A 27 -14.52 25.07 7.65
CA PRO A 27 -14.35 26.29 8.44
C PRO A 27 -14.23 25.99 9.94
N GLY A 28 -13.34 26.75 10.58
CA GLY A 28 -12.90 26.57 11.95
C GLY A 28 -13.94 26.73 13.05
N ALA A 29 -13.74 25.98 14.11
CA ALA A 29 -14.31 26.22 15.42
C ALA A 29 -13.26 26.88 16.33
N VAL A 30 -13.58 28.05 16.85
CA VAL A 30 -12.74 28.78 17.82
C VAL A 30 -12.99 28.17 19.19
N ALA A 31 -12.00 27.54 19.79
CA ALA A 31 -12.06 27.08 21.21
C ALA A 31 -11.23 27.95 22.11
N ASN A 32 -11.85 28.37 23.21
CA ASN A 32 -11.33 29.27 24.27
C ASN A 32 -10.08 28.68 24.93
N ALA A 33 -9.09 29.55 25.13
CA ALA A 33 -7.90 29.30 25.91
C ALA A 33 -8.19 29.31 27.41
N SER A 34 -8.05 28.17 28.07
CA SER A 34 -7.79 28.05 29.50
C SER A 34 -6.35 27.63 29.72
N GLY A 35 -5.59 28.38 30.51
CA GLY A 35 -4.15 28.24 30.73
C GLY A 35 -3.78 26.87 31.31
N GLY A 36 -3.33 26.00 30.46
CA GLY A 36 -2.65 24.75 30.78
C GLY A 36 -1.26 24.80 30.16
N HIS A 37 -0.27 24.24 30.83
CA HIS A 37 1.07 24.03 30.30
C HIS A 37 0.96 23.50 28.84
N PRO A 38 1.80 24.02 27.90
CA PRO A 38 1.78 23.49 26.56
C PRO A 38 1.99 21.98 26.65
N PRO A 39 1.11 21.17 26.05
CA PRO A 39 1.34 19.76 26.00
C PRO A 39 2.71 19.61 25.32
N ARG A 40 3.63 18.87 25.96
CA ARG A 40 4.81 18.40 25.28
C ARG A 40 4.23 17.61 24.10
N HIS A 41 4.31 18.18 22.90
CA HIS A 41 4.05 17.45 21.67
C HIS A 41 5.11 16.35 21.55
N GLY A 42 4.92 15.30 22.34
CA GLY A 42 5.58 14.04 22.04
C GLY A 42 5.11 13.66 20.66
N CYS A 43 6.03 13.54 19.71
CA CYS A 43 5.73 13.02 18.40
C CYS A 43 4.96 11.71 18.60
N GLU A 44 3.65 11.71 18.42
CA GLU A 44 2.88 10.47 18.33
C GLU A 44 3.23 9.79 17.03
N CYS A 45 4.37 9.11 17.04
CA CYS A 45 4.81 8.32 15.92
C CYS A 45 3.85 7.15 15.74
N ALA A 46 3.10 7.16 14.64
CA ALA A 46 2.16 6.09 14.37
C ALA A 46 2.90 4.83 13.90
N THR A 47 2.82 3.78 14.69
CA THR A 47 3.12 2.43 14.20
C THR A 47 2.06 2.05 13.17
N PRO A 48 2.42 1.46 12.01
CA PRO A 48 1.44 0.92 11.08
C PRO A 48 0.51 -0.03 11.81
N SER A 49 -0.78 0.24 11.76
CA SER A 49 -1.80 -0.53 12.45
C SER A 49 -3.02 -0.69 11.57
N ILE A 50 -3.66 -1.85 11.65
CA ILE A 50 -4.86 -2.15 10.89
C ILE A 50 -6.05 -1.26 11.29
N ASP A 51 -6.04 -0.66 12.47
CA ASP A 51 -7.12 0.17 12.99
C ASP A 51 -6.98 1.66 12.63
N ARG A 52 -5.93 2.05 11.91
CA ARG A 52 -5.68 3.44 11.50
C ARG A 52 -6.09 3.64 10.04
N LEU A 53 -7.30 4.13 9.83
CA LEU A 53 -7.88 4.33 8.50
C LEU A 53 -6.99 5.17 7.57
N GLN A 54 -6.38 6.23 8.08
CA GLN A 54 -5.52 7.12 7.29
C GLN A 54 -4.24 6.45 6.76
N GLN A 55 -3.87 5.31 7.29
CA GLN A 55 -2.72 4.54 6.82
C GLN A 55 -3.07 3.54 5.73
N TRP A 56 -4.35 3.29 5.48
CA TRP A 56 -4.82 2.30 4.53
C TRP A 56 -5.58 2.96 3.39
N LEU A 57 -5.26 2.58 2.16
CA LEU A 57 -5.91 3.03 0.94
C LEU A 57 -6.10 1.84 -0.01
N ALA A 58 -7.26 1.74 -0.66
CA ALA A 58 -7.48 0.80 -1.77
C ALA A 58 -7.84 1.58 -3.04
N SER A 59 -7.33 1.14 -4.18
CA SER A 59 -7.51 1.80 -5.48
C SER A 59 -7.39 0.80 -6.63
N GLY A 60 -7.87 1.20 -7.79
CA GLY A 60 -7.90 0.43 -9.04
C GLY A 60 -9.31 0.29 -9.58
N GLU A 61 -9.46 0.24 -10.90
CA GLU A 61 -10.75 -0.02 -11.54
C GLU A 61 -11.27 -1.41 -11.16
N GLY A 62 -12.51 -1.50 -10.67
CA GLY A 62 -13.06 -2.74 -10.13
C GLY A 62 -12.57 -3.12 -8.73
N THR A 63 -11.87 -2.22 -8.02
CA THR A 63 -11.61 -2.39 -6.59
C THR A 63 -12.85 -2.00 -5.80
N THR A 64 -13.32 -2.89 -4.94
CA THR A 64 -14.48 -2.62 -4.07
C THR A 64 -14.13 -2.83 -2.60
N VAL A 65 -14.77 -2.04 -1.76
CA VAL A 65 -14.71 -2.13 -0.31
C VAL A 65 -16.09 -2.52 0.23
N PRO A 66 -16.22 -2.90 1.51
CA PRO A 66 -17.51 -3.25 2.11
C PRO A 66 -18.58 -2.16 1.92
N ALA A 67 -19.85 -2.54 2.00
CA ALA A 67 -21.02 -1.65 1.77
C ALA A 67 -21.03 -0.41 2.68
N THR A 68 -20.27 -0.40 3.77
CA THR A 68 -20.06 0.77 4.63
C THR A 68 -19.28 1.90 3.95
N GLY A 69 -18.72 1.67 2.74
CA GLY A 69 -17.83 2.60 2.04
C GLY A 69 -16.44 2.72 2.67
N SER A 70 -16.14 1.97 3.72
CA SER A 70 -14.85 1.95 4.40
C SER A 70 -14.10 0.67 4.12
N LEU A 71 -12.80 0.79 3.81
CA LEU A 71 -11.86 -0.33 3.74
C LEU A 71 -11.76 -1.05 5.09
N LEU A 72 -11.79 -0.30 6.21
CA LEU A 72 -11.72 -0.86 7.56
C LEU A 72 -13.12 -1.21 8.09
N VAL A 73 -13.28 -2.45 8.52
CA VAL A 73 -14.49 -2.98 9.14
C VAL A 73 -14.18 -3.37 10.57
N ARG A 74 -15.03 -2.93 11.50
CA ARG A 74 -14.95 -3.38 12.90
C ARG A 74 -15.60 -4.74 13.03
N GLU A 75 -14.86 -5.69 13.58
CA GLU A 75 -15.33 -7.06 13.85
C GLU A 75 -15.07 -7.46 15.31
N ARG A 76 -15.56 -8.63 15.69
CA ARG A 76 -15.26 -9.19 17.02
C ARG A 76 -13.76 -9.46 17.13
N GLY A 77 -13.09 -8.71 17.98
CA GLY A 77 -11.63 -8.83 18.19
C GLY A 77 -10.78 -7.76 17.52
N GLY A 78 -11.37 -6.72 16.89
CA GLY A 78 -10.63 -5.60 16.34
C GLY A 78 -11.12 -5.12 14.98
N TYR A 79 -10.19 -4.59 14.19
CA TYR A 79 -10.46 -4.15 12.81
C TYR A 79 -9.90 -5.14 11.79
N ALA A 80 -10.55 -5.17 10.63
CA ALA A 80 -10.08 -5.85 9.44
C ALA A 80 -10.11 -4.90 8.26
N ALA A 81 -9.08 -4.90 7.41
CA ALA A 81 -9.12 -4.23 6.11
C ALA A 81 -9.60 -5.22 5.06
N LYS A 82 -10.79 -4.98 4.49
CA LYS A 82 -11.42 -5.87 3.52
C LYS A 82 -11.53 -5.20 2.16
N VAL A 83 -11.05 -5.89 1.13
CA VAL A 83 -11.06 -5.41 -0.24
C VAL A 83 -11.37 -6.56 -1.18
N THR A 84 -12.11 -6.27 -2.25
CA THR A 84 -12.34 -7.21 -3.34
C THR A 84 -11.85 -6.61 -4.65
N PHE A 85 -11.02 -7.35 -5.37
CA PHE A 85 -10.64 -7.10 -6.75
C PHE A 85 -11.59 -7.89 -7.64
N LEU A 86 -12.29 -7.21 -8.55
CA LEU A 86 -13.36 -7.81 -9.35
C LEU A 86 -12.91 -8.28 -10.73
N ASN A 87 -11.82 -7.75 -11.25
CA ASN A 87 -11.38 -7.99 -12.63
C ASN A 87 -9.86 -8.22 -12.71
N ALA A 88 -9.33 -8.36 -13.93
CA ALA A 88 -7.92 -8.61 -14.20
C ALA A 88 -7.10 -7.32 -14.43
N GLU A 89 -7.59 -6.17 -13.95
CA GLU A 89 -6.86 -4.91 -13.97
C GLU A 89 -5.92 -4.79 -12.76
N TRP A 90 -5.07 -3.76 -12.75
CA TRP A 90 -4.21 -3.48 -11.62
C TRP A 90 -4.98 -2.92 -10.43
N HIS A 91 -4.95 -3.64 -9.32
CA HIS A 91 -5.52 -3.25 -8.04
C HIS A 91 -4.44 -3.08 -7.01
N VAL A 92 -4.61 -2.13 -6.12
CA VAL A 92 -3.66 -1.85 -5.05
C VAL A 92 -4.35 -1.68 -3.70
N VAL A 93 -3.69 -2.17 -2.65
CA VAL A 93 -3.97 -1.80 -1.26
C VAL A 93 -2.68 -1.26 -0.68
N VAL A 94 -2.67 -0.01 -0.28
CA VAL A 94 -1.49 0.67 0.27
C VAL A 94 -1.62 0.77 1.77
N VAL A 95 -0.53 0.49 2.47
CA VAL A 95 -0.34 0.79 3.90
C VAL A 95 0.79 1.79 4.02
N TRP A 96 0.48 3.00 4.46
CA TRP A 96 1.48 4.02 4.71
C TRP A 96 2.22 3.75 6.02
N LEU A 97 3.54 3.99 6.03
CA LEU A 97 4.40 3.69 7.17
C LEU A 97 4.50 4.83 8.18
N GLY A 98 3.91 5.97 7.91
CA GLY A 98 3.91 7.12 8.81
C GLY A 98 2.51 7.64 9.08
N ASN A 99 2.40 8.66 9.91
CA ASN A 99 1.12 9.34 10.19
C ASN A 99 0.56 10.06 8.96
N GLN A 100 1.45 10.43 8.05
CA GLN A 100 1.12 11.11 6.79
C GLN A 100 1.72 10.31 5.65
N PHE A 101 1.09 10.36 4.49
CA PHE A 101 1.58 9.63 3.33
C PHE A 101 2.92 10.16 2.79
N GLU A 102 3.40 11.31 3.27
CA GLU A 102 4.73 11.86 2.96
C GLU A 102 5.84 11.38 3.90
N ALA A 103 5.48 10.79 5.05
CA ALA A 103 6.46 10.30 6.01
C ALA A 103 7.15 9.03 5.49
N GLN A 104 8.45 8.94 5.72
CA GLN A 104 9.26 7.77 5.40
C GLN A 104 9.84 7.14 6.67
N ALA A 105 10.04 5.83 6.63
CA ALA A 105 10.63 5.06 7.71
C ALA A 105 11.93 4.38 7.24
N ASP A 106 12.91 4.30 8.11
CA ASP A 106 14.10 3.47 7.89
C ASP A 106 13.82 2.04 8.37
N LEU A 107 13.68 1.14 7.42
CA LEU A 107 13.50 -0.30 7.64
C LEU A 107 14.78 -1.11 7.48
N SER A 108 15.94 -0.47 7.30
CA SER A 108 17.21 -1.15 7.02
C SER A 108 17.65 -2.10 8.14
N LYS A 109 17.18 -1.89 9.37
CA LYS A 109 17.43 -2.73 10.55
C LYS A 109 16.30 -3.72 10.85
N SER A 110 15.22 -3.71 10.08
CA SER A 110 14.09 -4.61 10.26
C SER A 110 14.36 -5.93 9.54
N ALA A 111 14.07 -7.05 10.19
CA ALA A 111 14.19 -8.36 9.55
C ALA A 111 13.04 -8.62 8.56
N GLY A 112 11.91 -7.92 8.69
CA GLY A 112 10.73 -8.09 7.87
C GLY A 112 9.45 -7.67 8.58
N PHE A 113 8.32 -8.19 8.13
CA PHE A 113 7.03 -7.92 8.76
C PHE A 113 6.17 -9.18 8.88
N TRP A 114 5.39 -9.23 9.93
CA TRP A 114 4.33 -10.20 10.12
C TRP A 114 3.01 -9.64 9.59
N MET A 115 2.27 -10.46 8.88
CA MET A 115 0.92 -10.14 8.43
C MET A 115 -0.04 -11.29 8.72
N THR A 116 -1.21 -10.96 9.27
CA THR A 116 -2.35 -11.88 9.36
C THR A 116 -3.33 -11.51 8.26
N TYR A 117 -3.55 -12.42 7.31
CA TYR A 117 -4.35 -12.15 6.13
C TYR A 117 -5.06 -13.39 5.59
N SER A 118 -6.07 -13.17 4.76
CA SER A 118 -6.55 -14.14 3.79
C SER A 118 -6.60 -13.56 2.40
N ALA A 119 -6.36 -14.41 1.39
CA ALA A 119 -6.45 -14.06 -0.01
C ALA A 119 -6.96 -15.27 -0.80
N THR A 120 -7.86 -15.04 -1.75
CA THR A 120 -8.37 -16.13 -2.59
C THR A 120 -7.46 -16.46 -3.76
N ASP A 121 -6.59 -15.53 -4.15
CA ASP A 121 -5.57 -15.71 -5.19
C ASP A 121 -4.24 -15.08 -4.76
N ASP A 122 -3.17 -15.39 -5.50
CA ASP A 122 -1.85 -14.83 -5.28
C ASP A 122 -1.85 -13.32 -5.56
N LEU A 123 -1.04 -12.59 -4.80
CA LEU A 123 -0.74 -11.18 -5.07
C LEU A 123 0.73 -10.91 -4.74
N TYR A 124 1.16 -9.66 -4.89
CA TYR A 124 2.49 -9.24 -4.51
C TYR A 124 2.40 -8.10 -3.50
N VAL A 125 3.41 -7.99 -2.64
CA VAL A 125 3.65 -6.77 -1.88
C VAL A 125 4.90 -6.09 -2.43
N GLN A 126 4.78 -4.80 -2.70
CA GLN A 126 5.84 -3.93 -3.17
C GLN A 126 6.28 -3.04 -2.02
N LEU A 127 7.58 -2.76 -1.95
CA LEU A 127 8.12 -1.74 -1.06
C LEU A 127 8.19 -0.41 -1.83
N ARG A 128 7.48 0.59 -1.34
CA ARG A 128 7.43 1.93 -1.93
C ARG A 128 8.41 2.86 -1.26
N PRO A 129 9.49 3.29 -1.95
CA PRO A 129 10.41 4.30 -1.42
C PRO A 129 9.85 5.73 -1.62
N ALA A 130 10.33 6.66 -0.82
CA ALA A 130 9.92 8.06 -0.88
C ALA A 130 10.39 8.76 -2.18
N SER A 131 11.61 8.50 -2.61
CA SER A 131 12.24 9.13 -3.79
C SER A 131 11.62 8.71 -5.12
N HIS A 132 10.91 7.58 -5.18
CA HIS A 132 10.37 7.00 -6.42
C HIS A 132 8.85 6.80 -6.35
N TRP A 133 8.17 7.84 -5.87
CA TRP A 133 6.73 7.86 -5.68
C TRP A 133 5.89 7.60 -6.94
N SER A 134 6.33 8.06 -8.10
CA SER A 134 5.52 8.05 -9.34
C SER A 134 5.71 6.79 -10.19
N GLY A 135 5.27 5.65 -9.70
CA GLY A 135 5.24 4.39 -10.47
C GLY A 135 6.55 3.60 -10.48
N GLY A 136 7.40 3.84 -9.48
CA GLY A 136 8.69 3.19 -9.35
C GLY A 136 8.77 2.00 -8.42
N ASP A 137 7.63 1.53 -7.88
CA ASP A 137 7.58 0.41 -6.94
C ASP A 137 7.92 -0.90 -7.67
N LYS A 138 9.20 -1.25 -7.71
CA LYS A 138 9.69 -2.34 -8.56
C LYS A 138 10.22 -3.52 -7.76
N TRP A 139 10.51 -3.35 -6.47
CA TRP A 139 10.88 -4.43 -5.58
C TRP A 139 9.66 -5.04 -4.94
N LEU A 140 9.43 -6.32 -5.18
CA LEU A 140 8.24 -7.02 -4.72
C LEU A 140 8.55 -8.43 -4.23
N THR A 141 7.71 -8.94 -3.35
CA THR A 141 7.71 -10.34 -2.95
C THR A 141 6.29 -10.92 -3.05
N LYS A 142 6.22 -12.21 -3.31
CA LYS A 142 4.94 -12.91 -3.49
C LYS A 142 4.21 -13.07 -2.16
N VAL A 143 2.94 -12.68 -2.15
CA VAL A 143 1.97 -12.97 -1.10
C VAL A 143 1.08 -14.10 -1.61
N PRO A 144 1.27 -15.34 -1.15
CA PRO A 144 0.55 -16.48 -1.71
C PRO A 144 -0.92 -16.46 -1.32
N SER A 145 -1.74 -17.04 -2.18
CA SER A 145 -3.12 -17.39 -1.86
C SER A 145 -3.19 -18.26 -0.60
N THR A 146 -4.22 -18.04 0.18
CA THR A 146 -4.52 -18.84 1.38
C THR A 146 -5.79 -19.67 1.19
N GLY A 147 -6.37 -19.64 -0.01
CA GLY A 147 -7.69 -20.22 -0.29
C GLY A 147 -8.79 -19.58 0.54
N GLY A 148 -8.64 -18.30 0.91
CA GLY A 148 -9.58 -17.56 1.74
C GLY A 148 -9.48 -17.84 3.24
N LYS A 149 -8.54 -18.67 3.71
CA LYS A 149 -8.31 -18.94 5.13
C LYS A 149 -7.37 -17.93 5.74
N LEU A 150 -7.64 -17.46 6.96
CA LEU A 150 -6.74 -16.58 7.69
C LEU A 150 -5.45 -17.32 8.06
N VAL A 151 -4.31 -16.73 7.72
CA VAL A 151 -2.99 -17.21 8.09
C VAL A 151 -2.16 -16.05 8.65
N LYS A 152 -1.21 -16.37 9.54
CA LYS A 152 -0.17 -15.44 9.97
C LYS A 152 1.15 -15.85 9.29
N LYS A 153 1.75 -14.92 8.53
CA LYS A 153 2.98 -15.18 7.77
C LYS A 153 4.00 -14.06 7.98
N PHE A 154 5.27 -14.46 8.01
CA PHE A 154 6.40 -13.54 8.00
C PHE A 154 6.88 -13.31 6.57
N PHE A 155 7.15 -12.05 6.21
CA PHE A 155 7.74 -11.61 4.96
C PHE A 155 9.09 -10.97 5.27
N SER A 156 10.17 -11.62 4.83
CA SER A 156 11.53 -11.18 5.11
C SER A 156 11.90 -9.96 4.27
N PHE A 157 12.71 -9.06 4.84
CA PHE A 157 13.40 -7.98 4.10
C PHE A 157 14.80 -8.41 3.63
N ALA A 158 15.14 -9.69 3.67
CA ALA A 158 16.36 -10.17 3.02
C ALA A 158 16.29 -9.94 1.50
N PRO A 159 17.37 -9.44 0.86
CA PRO A 159 17.34 -9.06 -0.56
C PRO A 159 16.95 -10.19 -1.51
N ASP A 160 17.27 -11.43 -1.18
CA ASP A 160 16.93 -12.64 -1.94
C ASP A 160 15.44 -13.01 -1.89
N ALA A 161 14.69 -12.47 -0.91
CA ALA A 161 13.25 -12.63 -0.81
C ALA A 161 12.48 -11.66 -1.74
N TRP A 162 13.16 -10.69 -2.34
CA TRP A 162 12.55 -9.65 -3.18
C TRP A 162 13.09 -9.74 -4.60
N THR A 163 12.20 -9.55 -5.55
CA THR A 163 12.50 -9.62 -6.97
C THR A 163 11.88 -8.45 -7.72
N THR A 164 12.11 -8.42 -9.03
CA THR A 164 11.48 -7.46 -9.94
C THR A 164 10.72 -8.23 -11.00
N LEU A 165 9.57 -7.69 -11.46
CA LEU A 165 8.87 -8.25 -12.61
C LEU A 165 9.38 -7.60 -13.90
N PRO A 166 9.64 -8.38 -14.96
CA PRO A 166 10.14 -7.86 -16.26
C PRO A 166 9.27 -6.73 -16.81
N GLU A 167 7.94 -6.84 -16.69
CA GLU A 167 6.97 -5.85 -17.16
C GLU A 167 7.03 -4.51 -16.42
N LEU A 168 7.58 -4.48 -15.21
CA LEU A 168 7.78 -3.24 -14.45
C LEU A 168 9.10 -2.55 -14.82
N GLY A 169 9.96 -3.23 -15.59
CA GLY A 169 11.29 -2.78 -15.94
C GLY A 169 12.28 -2.81 -14.76
N LYS A 170 13.53 -2.47 -15.05
CA LYS A 170 14.60 -2.47 -14.04
C LYS A 170 14.43 -1.31 -13.05
N PRO A 171 14.54 -1.53 -11.73
CA PRO A 171 14.51 -0.46 -10.76
C PRO A 171 15.74 0.46 -10.92
N ALA A 172 15.52 1.75 -10.74
CA ALA A 172 16.58 2.76 -10.72
C ALA A 172 17.33 2.83 -9.38
N TYR A 173 16.91 2.05 -8.40
CA TYR A 173 17.43 2.04 -7.03
C TYR A 173 17.59 0.61 -6.52
N SER A 174 18.46 0.43 -5.53
CA SER A 174 18.66 -0.87 -4.88
C SER A 174 17.55 -1.17 -3.86
N PHE A 175 17.33 -2.44 -3.56
CA PHE A 175 16.39 -2.82 -2.49
C PHE A 175 16.83 -2.24 -1.13
N ALA A 176 18.13 -2.20 -0.87
CA ALA A 176 18.67 -1.63 0.36
C ALA A 176 18.35 -0.14 0.51
N SER A 177 18.47 0.65 -0.57
CA SER A 177 18.07 2.07 -0.52
C SER A 177 16.57 2.26 -0.36
N ALA A 178 15.74 1.38 -0.95
CA ALA A 178 14.29 1.40 -0.74
C ALA A 178 13.90 1.16 0.72
N LEU A 179 14.66 0.33 1.46
CA LEU A 179 14.42 0.09 2.89
C LEU A 179 14.74 1.32 3.74
N VAL A 180 15.78 2.09 3.41
CA VAL A 180 16.17 3.30 4.16
C VAL A 180 15.12 4.42 4.07
N GLU A 181 14.42 4.50 2.96
CA GLU A 181 13.42 5.55 2.68
C GLU A 181 12.01 4.99 2.44
N ALA A 182 11.65 3.90 3.11
CA ALA A 182 10.37 3.23 2.92
C ALA A 182 9.20 4.13 3.31
N ARG A 183 8.27 4.34 2.39
CA ARG A 183 7.05 5.13 2.61
C ARG A 183 5.82 4.26 2.83
N GLY A 184 5.75 3.12 2.17
CA GLY A 184 4.60 2.24 2.25
C GLY A 184 4.87 0.81 1.81
N LEU A 185 3.98 -0.07 2.22
CA LEU A 185 3.80 -1.40 1.67
C LEU A 185 2.60 -1.37 0.73
N VAL A 186 2.78 -1.81 -0.51
CA VAL A 186 1.75 -1.76 -1.55
C VAL A 186 1.43 -3.18 -1.99
N PHE A 187 0.27 -3.68 -1.60
CA PHE A 187 -0.23 -4.98 -2.03
C PHE A 187 -0.89 -4.81 -3.40
N VAL A 188 -0.40 -5.55 -4.38
CA VAL A 188 -0.87 -5.43 -5.77
C VAL A 188 -1.31 -6.77 -6.32
N GLY A 189 -2.36 -6.76 -7.12
CA GLY A 189 -2.87 -7.92 -7.84
C GLY A 189 -3.46 -7.56 -9.21
N LYS A 190 -3.46 -8.54 -10.10
CA LYS A 190 -4.08 -8.45 -11.45
C LYS A 190 -5.13 -9.53 -11.67
N THR A 191 -5.64 -10.11 -10.60
CA THR A 191 -6.64 -11.18 -10.66
C THR A 191 -7.76 -10.87 -9.70
N PRO A 192 -8.99 -11.35 -9.97
CA PRO A 192 -10.06 -11.30 -9.00
C PRO A 192 -9.63 -11.91 -7.67
N ASN A 193 -9.75 -11.15 -6.58
CA ASN A 193 -9.25 -11.57 -5.27
C ASN A 193 -10.14 -11.02 -4.15
N LYS A 194 -10.34 -11.79 -3.10
CA LYS A 194 -10.96 -11.33 -1.86
C LYS A 194 -9.89 -11.30 -0.78
N LEU A 195 -9.64 -10.12 -0.26
CA LEU A 195 -8.60 -9.84 0.72
C LEU A 195 -9.20 -9.47 2.08
N ASP A 196 -8.65 -10.03 3.13
CA ASP A 196 -8.96 -9.70 4.53
C ASP A 196 -7.63 -9.61 5.29
N PHE A 197 -7.22 -8.40 5.68
CA PHE A 197 -6.03 -8.14 6.48
C PHE A 197 -6.46 -7.86 7.92
N ARG A 198 -5.90 -8.59 8.89
CA ARG A 198 -6.27 -8.50 10.31
C ARG A 198 -5.14 -8.11 11.24
N GLY A 199 -3.92 -8.06 10.75
CA GLY A 199 -2.77 -7.65 11.54
C GLY A 199 -1.58 -7.38 10.67
N LEU A 200 -0.83 -6.34 11.02
CA LEU A 200 0.45 -5.97 10.42
C LEU A 200 1.39 -5.54 11.54
N ALA A 201 2.57 -6.14 11.60
CA ALA A 201 3.62 -5.76 12.55
C ALA A 201 4.98 -5.85 11.87
N ILE A 202 5.70 -4.73 11.80
CA ILE A 202 7.05 -4.64 11.23
C ILE A 202 8.06 -4.82 12.37
N ASP A 203 9.02 -5.73 12.18
CA ASP A 203 10.07 -5.99 13.14
C ASP A 203 10.92 -4.73 13.35
N ARG A 204 11.19 -4.39 14.64
CA ARG A 204 12.00 -3.22 15.04
C ARG A 204 11.60 -1.92 14.34
N TYR A 205 10.34 -1.78 14.02
CA TYR A 205 9.84 -0.57 13.38
C TYR A 205 9.99 0.64 14.30
N GLN A 206 10.67 1.66 13.78
CA GLN A 206 10.72 2.99 14.39
C GLN A 206 9.91 3.94 13.52
N PRO A 207 8.72 4.36 13.98
CA PRO A 207 7.90 5.27 13.19
C PRO A 207 8.63 6.60 13.01
N PRO A 208 8.51 7.22 11.81
CA PRO A 208 9.08 8.53 11.58
C PRO A 208 8.34 9.55 12.46
N CYS A 209 9.10 10.30 13.22
CA CYS A 209 8.60 11.48 13.92
C CYS A 209 8.77 12.67 12.99
N LEU A 210 7.67 13.30 12.59
CA LEU A 210 7.64 14.57 11.87
C LEU A 210 7.57 15.72 12.86
#